data_c5f23f8a16803020ace5a592b2da2862
#
_entry.id   c5f23f8a16803020ace5a592b2da2862
#
_cell.length_a   1.000
_cell.length_b   1.000
_cell.length_c   1.000
_cell.angle_alpha   90.00
_cell.angle_beta   90.00
_cell.angle_gamma   90.00
#
_symmetry.space_group_name_H-M   'P 1'
#
loop_
_entity.id
_entity.type
_entity.pdbx_description
1 polymer ?
#
loop_
_entity_poly.entity_id
_entity_poly.type
_entity_poly.pdbx_seq_one_letter_code
_entity_poly.pdbx_strand_id
1 'polypeptide(L)'
;MAKLVSKTYGDALFEAALEDNRLSGLSDEVTAVKEIIAANDDLSKLMDHPQIDKEEKVRIIDTKVWGRVSAELVGLMRMIIEKNHYKELTLVFDYLLDRVKEYQNIGTAYVTPAFEPSNAQKLAVEKRLLDTTKYVKLEMHFEVDTALIGGVGNR
;
A
#
# COMPACT_ATOMS: atom_id res chain seq x y z
N MET A 1 11.55 15.19 -3.63
CA MET A 1 11.17 15.39 -2.21
C MET A 1 10.29 14.25 -1.71
N ALA A 2 9.17 13.96 -2.36
CA ALA A 2 8.28 12.88 -1.93
C ALA A 2 8.96 11.51 -1.87
N LYS A 3 9.80 11.17 -2.83
CA LYS A 3 10.54 9.90 -2.82
C LYS A 3 11.50 9.79 -1.63
N LEU A 4 12.16 10.88 -1.27
CA LEU A 4 13.09 10.88 -0.14
C LEU A 4 12.34 10.71 1.18
N VAL A 5 11.22 11.39 1.34
CA VAL A 5 10.37 11.28 2.51
C VAL A 5 9.84 9.83 2.64
N SER A 6 9.31 9.28 1.56
CA SER A 6 8.81 7.91 1.52
C SER A 6 9.86 6.91 1.93
N LYS A 7 11.06 7.05 1.38
CA LYS A 7 12.17 6.15 1.67
C LYS A 7 12.60 6.26 3.12
N THR A 8 12.77 7.47 3.62
CA THR A 8 13.26 7.70 4.99
C THR A 8 12.33 7.08 6.03
N TYR A 9 11.04 7.39 5.96
CA TYR A 9 10.08 6.88 6.92
C TYR A 9 9.74 5.41 6.68
N GLY A 10 9.61 5.02 5.42
CA GLY A 10 9.31 3.63 5.08
C GLY A 10 10.41 2.67 5.51
N ASP A 11 11.67 3.03 5.28
CA ASP A 11 12.81 2.20 5.68
C ASP A 11 12.90 2.08 7.19
N ALA A 12 12.69 3.18 7.92
CA ALA A 12 12.76 3.15 9.37
C ALA A 12 11.72 2.20 9.96
N LEU A 13 10.50 2.27 9.48
CA LEU A 13 9.43 1.40 9.96
C LEU A 13 9.64 -0.05 9.54
N PHE A 14 10.13 -0.26 8.32
CA PHE A 14 10.47 -1.60 7.83
C PHE A 14 11.51 -2.27 8.72
N GLU A 15 12.60 -1.57 9.03
CA GLU A 15 13.67 -2.11 9.84
C GLU A 15 13.21 -2.42 11.26
N ALA A 16 12.40 -1.55 11.85
CA ALA A 16 11.84 -1.78 13.17
C ALA A 16 10.96 -3.03 13.20
N ALA A 17 10.10 -3.21 12.20
CA ALA A 17 9.24 -4.38 12.12
C ALA A 17 10.03 -5.66 11.83
N LEU A 18 11.10 -5.56 11.05
CA LEU A 18 11.95 -6.70 10.75
C LEU A 18 12.66 -7.21 12.02
N GLU A 19 13.16 -6.30 12.83
CA GLU A 19 13.80 -6.66 14.10
C GLU A 19 12.83 -7.37 15.04
N ASP A 20 11.58 -6.96 15.05
CA ASP A 20 10.55 -7.51 15.93
C ASP A 20 9.79 -8.69 15.31
N ASN A 21 10.18 -9.15 14.12
CA ASN A 21 9.47 -10.20 13.38
C ASN A 21 8.00 -9.89 13.13
N ARG A 22 7.68 -8.63 12.82
CA ARG A 22 6.30 -8.15 12.69
C ARG A 22 5.96 -7.67 11.29
N LEU A 23 6.71 -8.07 10.27
CA LEU A 23 6.46 -7.59 8.89
C LEU A 23 5.05 -7.90 8.40
N SER A 24 4.54 -9.10 8.64
CA SER A 24 3.18 -9.46 8.22
C SER A 24 2.14 -8.62 8.94
N GLY A 25 2.27 -8.46 10.26
CA GLY A 25 1.37 -7.65 11.05
C GLY A 25 1.40 -6.20 10.63
N LEU A 26 2.59 -5.66 10.38
CA LEU A 26 2.74 -4.29 9.90
C LEU A 26 2.08 -4.08 8.55
N SER A 27 2.27 -5.02 7.64
CA SER A 27 1.64 -4.96 6.32
C SER A 27 0.12 -4.89 6.42
N ASP A 28 -0.47 -5.71 7.28
CA ASP A 28 -1.93 -5.70 7.51
C ASP A 28 -2.39 -4.37 8.13
N GLU A 29 -1.65 -3.85 9.10
CA GLU A 29 -1.96 -2.57 9.74
C GLU A 29 -1.91 -1.41 8.74
N VAL A 30 -0.87 -1.35 7.93
CA VAL A 30 -0.71 -0.30 6.92
C VAL A 30 -1.84 -0.36 5.91
N THR A 31 -2.22 -1.55 5.46
CA THR A 31 -3.33 -1.73 4.54
C THR A 31 -4.64 -1.23 5.15
N ALA A 32 -4.89 -1.54 6.42
CA ALA A 32 -6.08 -1.08 7.13
C ALA A 32 -6.12 0.46 7.22
N VAL A 33 -4.99 1.09 7.52
CA VAL A 33 -4.91 2.56 7.60
C VAL A 33 -5.16 3.19 6.23
N LYS A 34 -4.60 2.62 5.17
CA LYS A 34 -4.84 3.11 3.80
C LYS A 34 -6.33 3.06 3.46
N GLU A 35 -7.01 2.00 3.85
CA GLU A 35 -8.45 1.87 3.63
C GLU A 35 -9.24 2.92 4.40
N ILE A 36 -8.85 3.19 5.65
CA ILE A 36 -9.49 4.22 6.46
C ILE A 36 -9.33 5.60 5.79
N ILE A 37 -8.14 5.92 5.31
CA ILE A 37 -7.87 7.19 4.63
C ILE A 37 -8.69 7.30 3.36
N ALA A 38 -8.74 6.23 2.57
CA ALA A 38 -9.50 6.21 1.33
C ALA A 38 -11.01 6.36 1.54
N ALA A 39 -11.52 5.82 2.64
CA ALA A 39 -12.95 5.87 2.96
C ALA A 39 -13.40 7.21 3.57
N ASN A 40 -12.45 8.06 3.97
CA ASN A 40 -12.73 9.33 4.64
C ASN A 40 -12.16 10.50 3.84
N ASP A 41 -12.88 10.91 2.79
CA ASP A 41 -12.45 12.04 1.94
C ASP A 41 -12.22 13.32 2.74
N ASP A 42 -13.04 13.56 3.76
CA ASP A 42 -12.93 14.75 4.59
C ASP A 42 -11.63 14.78 5.39
N LEU A 43 -11.03 13.61 5.64
CA LEU A 43 -9.81 13.53 6.43
C LEU A 43 -8.66 14.27 5.76
N SER A 44 -8.49 14.12 4.45
CA SER A 44 -7.47 14.83 3.70
C SER A 44 -7.66 16.33 3.76
N LYS A 45 -8.92 16.77 3.67
CA LYS A 45 -9.25 18.21 3.77
C LYS A 45 -8.90 18.76 5.14
N LEU A 46 -9.20 18.02 6.20
CA LEU A 46 -8.87 18.43 7.57
C LEU A 46 -7.35 18.49 7.76
N MET A 47 -6.63 17.52 7.24
CA MET A 47 -5.17 17.47 7.39
C MET A 47 -4.47 18.58 6.62
N ASP A 48 -5.04 19.03 5.51
CA ASP A 48 -4.48 20.10 4.70
C ASP A 48 -4.93 21.50 5.16
N HIS A 49 -5.86 21.59 6.09
CA HIS A 49 -6.42 22.86 6.52
C HIS A 49 -5.40 23.66 7.36
N PRO A 50 -5.00 24.85 6.91
CA PRO A 50 -3.94 25.61 7.59
C PRO A 50 -4.31 26.14 8.95
N GLN A 51 -5.60 26.29 9.23
CA GLN A 51 -6.08 26.83 10.51
C GLN A 51 -6.26 25.78 11.60
N ILE A 52 -6.11 24.50 11.25
CA ILE A 52 -6.19 23.43 12.24
C ILE A 52 -4.80 23.17 12.77
N ASP A 53 -4.65 23.20 14.10
CA ASP A 53 -3.38 22.94 14.76
C ASP A 53 -2.87 21.51 14.50
N LYS A 54 -1.56 21.35 14.48
CA LYS A 54 -0.95 20.03 14.33
C LYS A 54 -1.39 19.06 15.41
N GLU A 55 -1.53 19.54 16.64
CA GLU A 55 -2.01 18.71 17.75
C GLU A 55 -3.42 18.18 17.50
N GLU A 56 -4.28 19.01 16.94
CA GLU A 56 -5.64 18.62 16.60
C GLU A 56 -5.64 17.59 15.47
N LYS A 57 -4.78 17.79 14.46
CA LYS A 57 -4.64 16.83 13.36
C LYS A 57 -4.19 15.46 13.88
N VAL A 58 -3.21 15.45 14.76
CA VAL A 58 -2.72 14.21 15.38
C VAL A 58 -3.85 13.54 16.15
N ARG A 59 -4.64 14.29 16.88
CA ARG A 59 -5.77 13.75 17.65
C ARG A 59 -6.82 13.12 16.75
N ILE A 60 -7.10 13.74 15.62
CA ILE A 60 -8.05 13.19 14.64
C ILE A 60 -7.57 11.85 14.13
N ILE A 61 -6.31 11.74 13.76
CA ILE A 61 -5.73 10.50 13.28
C ILE A 61 -5.74 9.43 14.39
N ASP A 62 -5.34 9.80 15.60
CA ASP A 62 -5.36 8.86 16.74
C ASP A 62 -6.76 8.27 16.95
N THR A 63 -7.78 9.11 16.87
CA THR A 63 -9.16 8.67 17.06
C THR A 63 -9.57 7.65 15.99
N LYS A 64 -9.14 7.87 14.74
CA LYS A 64 -9.50 6.99 13.63
C LYS A 64 -8.78 5.64 13.68
N VAL A 65 -7.55 5.60 14.17
CA VAL A 65 -6.73 4.38 14.13
C VAL A 65 -6.54 3.74 15.50
N TRP A 66 -7.09 4.32 16.54
CA TRP A 66 -6.92 3.84 17.91
C TRP A 66 -7.33 2.36 18.04
N GLY A 67 -6.45 1.57 18.63
CA GLY A 67 -6.71 0.16 18.86
C GLY A 67 -6.62 -0.74 17.64
N ARG A 68 -6.35 -0.17 16.46
CA ARG A 68 -6.29 -0.94 15.21
C ARG A 68 -4.88 -1.18 14.72
N VAL A 69 -3.93 -0.36 15.17
CA VAL A 69 -2.55 -0.45 14.71
C VAL A 69 -1.59 -0.35 15.89
N SER A 70 -0.35 -0.75 15.66
CA SER A 70 0.69 -0.73 16.68
C SER A 70 1.10 0.69 17.05
N ALA A 71 1.72 0.83 18.22
CA ALA A 71 2.23 2.11 18.68
C ALA A 71 3.31 2.67 17.75
N GLU A 72 4.12 1.80 17.15
CA GLU A 72 5.16 2.22 16.20
C GLU A 72 4.56 2.91 14.97
N LEU A 73 3.48 2.35 14.43
CA LEU A 73 2.82 2.95 13.27
C LEU A 73 2.13 4.26 13.63
N VAL A 74 1.48 4.32 14.78
CA VAL A 74 0.86 5.56 15.26
C VAL A 74 1.93 6.64 15.45
N GLY A 75 3.06 6.29 16.06
CA GLY A 75 4.18 7.21 16.26
C GLY A 75 4.72 7.76 14.96
N LEU A 76 4.86 6.91 13.94
CA LEU A 76 5.30 7.34 12.62
C LEU A 76 4.30 8.31 11.98
N MET A 77 3.02 8.01 12.07
CA MET A 77 1.98 8.87 11.52
C MET A 77 1.98 10.24 12.19
N ARG A 78 2.13 10.28 13.52
CA ARG A 78 2.24 11.53 14.27
C ARG A 78 3.43 12.35 13.79
N MET A 79 4.57 11.72 13.63
CA MET A 79 5.78 12.39 13.17
C MET A 79 5.59 13.00 11.78
N ILE A 80 4.99 12.25 10.87
CA ILE A 80 4.73 12.72 9.50
C ILE A 80 3.80 13.93 9.51
N ILE A 81 2.75 13.89 10.34
CA ILE A 81 1.80 14.98 10.44
C ILE A 81 2.46 16.22 11.06
N GLU A 82 3.23 16.05 12.13
CA GLU A 82 3.91 17.15 12.80
C GLU A 82 4.89 17.87 11.87
N LYS A 83 5.47 17.16 10.91
CA LYS A 83 6.39 17.73 9.93
C LYS A 83 5.71 18.20 8.66
N ASN A 84 4.39 18.25 8.64
CA ASN A 84 3.59 18.69 7.49
C ASN A 84 3.77 17.82 6.24
N HIS A 85 4.04 16.53 6.43
CA HIS A 85 4.22 15.58 5.32
C HIS A 85 3.02 14.67 5.11
N TYR A 86 1.83 15.08 5.58
CA TYR A 86 0.63 14.24 5.44
C TYR A 86 0.37 13.83 3.99
N LYS A 87 0.63 14.72 3.03
CA LYS A 87 0.40 14.43 1.61
C LYS A 87 1.25 13.27 1.12
N GLU A 88 2.39 13.03 1.76
CA GLU A 88 3.28 11.93 1.40
C GLU A 88 2.96 10.63 2.15
N LEU A 89 1.99 10.66 3.07
CA LEU A 89 1.69 9.49 3.90
C LEU A 89 1.35 8.24 3.09
N THR A 90 0.49 8.38 2.09
CA THR A 90 0.13 7.27 1.21
C THR A 90 1.35 6.74 0.46
N LEU A 91 2.24 7.63 0.02
CA LEU A 91 3.47 7.23 -0.67
C LEU A 91 4.41 6.46 0.27
N VAL A 92 4.49 6.87 1.53
CA VAL A 92 5.27 6.15 2.55
C VAL A 92 4.72 4.75 2.71
N PHE A 93 3.40 4.61 2.82
CA PHE A 93 2.76 3.31 2.97
C PHE A 93 2.96 2.43 1.74
N ASP A 94 2.81 2.97 0.55
CA ASP A 94 3.03 2.22 -0.69
C ASP A 94 4.48 1.73 -0.79
N TYR A 95 5.43 2.60 -0.48
CA TYR A 95 6.85 2.23 -0.46
C TYR A 95 7.11 1.10 0.53
N LEU A 96 6.55 1.22 1.73
CA LEU A 96 6.73 0.21 2.77
C LEU A 96 6.15 -1.14 2.35
N LEU A 97 4.94 -1.14 1.78
CA LEU A 97 4.29 -2.37 1.33
C LEU A 97 5.10 -3.03 0.21
N ASP A 98 5.61 -2.26 -0.73
CA ASP A 98 6.44 -2.78 -1.81
C ASP A 98 7.73 -3.40 -1.25
N ARG A 99 8.33 -2.75 -0.27
CA ARG A 99 9.54 -3.25 0.35
C ARG A 99 9.32 -4.56 1.12
N VAL A 100 8.19 -4.67 1.80
CA VAL A 100 7.81 -5.92 2.48
C VAL A 100 7.65 -7.05 1.45
N LYS A 101 7.00 -6.78 0.32
CA LYS A 101 6.84 -7.78 -0.74
C LYS A 101 8.18 -8.22 -1.31
N GLU A 102 9.09 -7.27 -1.55
CA GLU A 102 10.43 -7.62 -2.03
C GLU A 102 11.17 -8.53 -1.05
N TYR A 103 11.09 -8.19 0.23
CA TYR A 103 11.73 -8.99 1.26
C TYR A 103 11.16 -10.41 1.32
N GLN A 104 9.84 -10.54 1.14
CA GLN A 104 9.17 -11.84 1.16
C GLN A 104 9.20 -12.53 -0.20
N ASN A 105 9.85 -11.94 -1.21
CA ASN A 105 9.90 -12.43 -2.59
C ASN A 105 8.50 -12.60 -3.21
N ILE A 106 7.62 -11.67 -2.90
CA ILE A 106 6.28 -11.63 -3.50
C ILE A 106 6.29 -10.64 -4.65
N GLY A 107 6.00 -11.12 -5.85
CA GLY A 107 5.86 -10.27 -7.01
C GLY A 107 4.42 -9.82 -7.22
N THR A 108 4.23 -8.82 -8.06
CA THR A 108 2.90 -8.37 -8.46
C THR A 108 2.79 -8.51 -9.98
N ALA A 109 1.73 -9.12 -10.45
CA ALA A 109 1.49 -9.28 -11.87
C ALA A 109 0.14 -8.67 -12.25
N TYR A 110 0.16 -7.81 -13.28
CA TYR A 110 -1.04 -7.20 -13.85
C TYR A 110 -1.33 -7.87 -15.18
N VAL A 111 -2.50 -8.47 -15.28
CA VAL A 111 -2.91 -9.19 -16.50
C VAL A 111 -4.20 -8.57 -17.02
N THR A 112 -4.21 -8.22 -18.32
CA THR A 112 -5.34 -7.54 -18.96
C THR A 112 -5.86 -8.39 -20.10
N PRO A 113 -6.62 -9.48 -19.81
CA PRO A 113 -7.19 -10.31 -20.85
C PRO A 113 -8.37 -9.64 -21.56
N ALA A 114 -8.69 -10.10 -22.76
CA ALA A 114 -9.80 -9.58 -23.54
C ALA A 114 -11.16 -9.99 -22.96
N PHE A 115 -11.22 -11.07 -22.21
CA PHE A 115 -12.44 -11.54 -21.55
C PHE A 115 -12.09 -12.18 -20.22
N GLU A 116 -13.08 -12.33 -19.35
CA GLU A 116 -12.88 -12.84 -18.00
C GLU A 116 -12.30 -14.25 -18.02
N PRO A 117 -11.10 -14.45 -17.45
CA PRO A 117 -10.52 -15.79 -17.41
C PRO A 117 -11.18 -16.66 -16.33
N SER A 118 -11.23 -17.96 -16.57
CA SER A 118 -11.66 -18.91 -15.56
C SER A 118 -10.62 -19.02 -14.44
N ASN A 119 -11.02 -19.59 -13.30
CA ASN A 119 -10.08 -19.81 -12.20
C ASN A 119 -8.90 -20.68 -12.63
N ALA A 120 -9.14 -21.70 -13.45
CA ALA A 120 -8.07 -22.56 -13.96
C ALA A 120 -7.09 -21.78 -14.83
N GLN A 121 -7.58 -20.85 -15.65
CA GLN A 121 -6.74 -20.00 -16.49
C GLN A 121 -5.91 -19.04 -15.64
N LYS A 122 -6.51 -18.44 -14.60
CA LYS A 122 -5.78 -17.56 -13.68
C LYS A 122 -4.65 -18.30 -12.98
N LEU A 123 -4.92 -19.50 -12.50
CA LEU A 123 -3.90 -20.32 -11.84
C LEU A 123 -2.79 -20.72 -12.80
N ALA A 124 -3.12 -21.04 -14.05
CA ALA A 124 -2.13 -21.39 -15.05
C ALA A 124 -1.19 -20.23 -15.36
N VAL A 125 -1.72 -19.01 -15.46
CA VAL A 125 -0.91 -17.81 -15.69
C VAL A 125 0.01 -17.57 -14.50
N GLU A 126 -0.53 -17.63 -13.29
CA GLU A 126 0.26 -17.43 -12.07
C GLU A 126 1.41 -18.45 -11.99
N LYS A 127 1.12 -19.73 -12.24
CA LYS A 127 2.14 -20.77 -12.19
C LYS A 127 3.25 -20.51 -13.20
N ARG A 128 2.88 -20.15 -14.43
CA ARG A 128 3.86 -19.87 -15.46
C ARG A 128 4.76 -18.69 -15.09
N LEU A 129 4.18 -17.63 -14.51
CA LEU A 129 4.94 -16.47 -14.06
C LEU A 129 5.88 -16.85 -12.91
N LEU A 130 5.42 -17.66 -11.97
CA LEU A 130 6.27 -18.14 -10.87
C LEU A 130 7.43 -19.00 -11.40
N ASP A 131 7.17 -19.86 -12.40
CA ASP A 131 8.20 -20.72 -12.99
C ASP A 131 9.27 -19.92 -13.73
N THR A 132 8.94 -18.74 -14.24
CA THR A 132 9.84 -17.92 -15.05
C THR A 132 10.47 -16.77 -14.29
N THR A 133 10.11 -16.56 -13.03
CA THR A 133 10.64 -15.48 -12.21
C THR A 133 11.23 -16.02 -10.91
N LYS A 134 11.88 -15.15 -10.15
CA LYS A 134 12.47 -15.51 -8.86
C LYS A 134 11.51 -15.39 -7.68
N TYR A 135 10.27 -14.98 -7.92
CA TYR A 135 9.32 -14.80 -6.85
C TYR A 135 8.80 -16.12 -6.32
N VAL A 136 8.53 -16.20 -5.01
CA VAL A 136 7.95 -17.38 -4.39
C VAL A 136 6.42 -17.31 -4.37
N LYS A 137 5.87 -16.09 -4.54
CA LYS A 137 4.44 -15.85 -4.57
C LYS A 137 4.18 -14.65 -5.47
N LEU A 138 3.00 -14.61 -6.10
CA LEU A 138 2.58 -13.48 -6.91
C LEU A 138 1.24 -12.97 -6.43
N GLU A 139 1.11 -11.63 -6.39
CA GLU A 139 -0.18 -10.98 -6.28
C GLU A 139 -0.68 -10.75 -7.70
N MET A 140 -1.78 -11.42 -8.05
CA MET A 140 -2.33 -11.37 -9.40
C MET A 140 -3.44 -10.34 -9.47
N HIS A 141 -3.36 -9.48 -10.47
CA HIS A 141 -4.38 -8.46 -10.75
C HIS A 141 -4.87 -8.67 -12.18
N PHE A 142 -6.12 -9.09 -12.30
CA PHE A 142 -6.74 -9.30 -13.62
C PHE A 142 -7.76 -8.19 -13.86
N GLU A 143 -7.60 -7.48 -14.95
CA GLU A 143 -8.53 -6.44 -15.37
C GLU A 143 -8.95 -6.72 -16.80
N VAL A 144 -10.22 -7.02 -17.00
CA VAL A 144 -10.73 -7.35 -18.32
C VAL A 144 -10.84 -6.07 -19.15
N ASP A 145 -10.22 -6.07 -20.31
CA ASP A 145 -10.32 -4.94 -21.26
C ASP A 145 -11.13 -5.39 -22.47
N THR A 146 -12.41 -5.09 -22.45
CA THR A 146 -13.32 -5.46 -23.53
C THR A 146 -12.99 -4.77 -24.84
N ALA A 147 -12.27 -3.66 -24.80
CA ALA A 147 -11.83 -2.98 -26.02
C ALA A 147 -10.88 -3.86 -26.84
N LEU A 148 -10.14 -4.77 -26.20
CA LEU A 148 -9.26 -5.70 -26.89
C LEU A 148 -10.04 -6.68 -27.75
N ILE A 149 -11.28 -6.99 -27.40
CA ILE A 149 -12.13 -7.89 -28.19
C ILE A 149 -12.41 -7.27 -29.57
N GLY A 150 -12.78 -6.00 -29.59
CA GLY A 150 -12.99 -5.27 -30.83
C GLY A 150 -11.71 -5.04 -31.61
N GLY A 151 -10.58 -4.95 -30.90
CA GLY A 151 -9.27 -4.69 -31.52
C GLY A 151 -8.49 -5.93 -31.90
N VAL A 152 -8.95 -7.11 -31.50
CA VAL A 152 -8.20 -8.36 -31.73
C VAL A 152 -7.93 -8.60 -33.21
N GLY A 153 -8.94 -8.37 -34.05
CA GLY A 153 -8.77 -8.52 -35.48
C GLY A 153 -7.80 -7.54 -36.11
N ASN A 154 -7.48 -6.47 -35.41
CA ASN A 154 -6.58 -5.40 -35.87
C ASN A 154 -5.15 -5.56 -35.34
N ARG A 155 -4.97 -6.56 -34.54
CA ARG A 155 -3.64 -6.85 -33.98
C ARG A 155 -3.05 -8.07 -34.64
#